data_0db702116ef93f6803a2cfea6b172364
#
_entry.id   0db702116ef93f6803a2cfea6b172364
#
_cell.length_a   1.000
_cell.length_b   1.000
_cell.length_c   1.000
_cell.angle_alpha   90.00
_cell.angle_beta   90.00
_cell.angle_gamma   90.00
#
_symmetry.space_group_name_H-M   'P 1'
#
loop_
_entity.id
_entity.type
_entity.pdbx_description
1 polymer ?
#
loop_
_entity_poly.entity_id
_entity_poly.type
_entity_poly.pdbx_seq_one_letter_code
_entity_poly.pdbx_strand_id
1 'polypeptide(L)'
;MGTHLEKKTDIEARQEAVRELAPLLEFRQEFRILGLLHKGKAADEDELKAWAKSPSIFRKSLFFRMLPWLVGGTNAVCIALAIADIIPASVCGAVWVCFVFASFSFTGRITKMQAVYGKKLQILATYANLLRLIENQPVKSHVLNEVKTWIGGEKQTASHSIQRLSKLMDELDQRNNAFMYAILNGLFFWEIRQIMRIEGWKEQYASELPRWLTAIAHMDALCSLATFAYNHPDYSYPVIATRSFCLRAEDMGHPLMNRDKCVRNDIDIEKRPFFIIITG
;
A
#
# COMPACT_ATOMS: atom_id res chain seq x y z
N MET A 1 -12.51 -9.71 11.98
CA MET A 1 -11.84 -10.39 13.12
C MET A 1 -12.34 -11.82 13.16
N GLY A 2 -11.43 -12.78 13.09
CA GLY A 2 -11.81 -14.19 12.98
C GLY A 2 -12.36 -14.76 14.27
N THR A 3 -13.19 -15.78 14.12
CA THR A 3 -13.76 -16.60 15.17
C THR A 3 -12.77 -17.62 15.76
N HIS A 4 -11.46 -17.40 15.57
CA HIS A 4 -10.44 -18.31 16.10
C HIS A 4 -10.19 -18.05 17.59
N LEU A 5 -10.02 -19.15 18.34
CA LEU A 5 -9.59 -19.10 19.73
C LEU A 5 -8.20 -18.45 19.80
N GLU A 6 -8.13 -17.29 20.47
CA GLU A 6 -6.88 -16.57 20.68
C GLU A 6 -6.35 -16.81 22.08
N LYS A 7 -5.04 -16.69 22.25
CA LYS A 7 -4.42 -16.80 23.55
C LYS A 7 -4.79 -15.57 24.41
N LYS A 8 -4.91 -15.76 25.71
CA LYS A 8 -5.16 -14.67 26.67
C LYS A 8 -4.19 -13.51 26.47
N THR A 9 -2.90 -13.80 26.30
CA THR A 9 -1.83 -12.82 26.09
C THR A 9 -2.08 -11.94 24.85
N ASP A 10 -2.64 -12.52 23.78
CA ASP A 10 -2.89 -11.80 22.53
C ASP A 10 -4.07 -10.83 22.68
N ILE A 11 -5.09 -11.24 23.48
CA ILE A 11 -6.23 -10.37 23.79
C ILE A 11 -5.79 -9.19 24.66
N GLU A 12 -5.03 -9.46 25.72
CA GLU A 12 -4.52 -8.43 26.62
C GLU A 12 -3.60 -7.43 25.90
N ALA A 13 -2.72 -7.92 25.02
CA ALA A 13 -1.85 -7.07 24.21
C ALA A 13 -2.65 -6.18 23.24
N ARG A 14 -3.76 -6.68 22.66
CA ARG A 14 -4.66 -5.85 21.84
C ARG A 14 -5.42 -4.81 22.65
N GLN A 15 -5.86 -5.17 23.86
CA GLN A 15 -6.50 -4.22 24.75
C GLN A 15 -5.55 -3.08 25.13
N GLU A 16 -4.27 -3.37 25.34
CA GLU A 16 -3.24 -2.36 25.58
C GLU A 16 -3.08 -1.42 24.37
N ALA A 17 -3.00 -1.98 23.16
CA ALA A 17 -2.92 -1.18 21.93
C ALA A 17 -4.16 -0.29 21.73
N VAL A 18 -5.35 -0.80 22.03
CA VAL A 18 -6.59 -0.03 21.96
C VAL A 18 -6.60 1.09 23.00
N ARG A 19 -6.16 0.83 24.23
CA ARG A 19 -6.05 1.87 25.30
C ARG A 19 -5.05 2.97 24.89
N GLU A 20 -3.95 2.61 24.24
CA GLU A 20 -2.97 3.58 23.74
C GLU A 20 -3.52 4.43 22.60
N LEU A 21 -4.26 3.84 21.66
CA LEU A 21 -4.83 4.55 20.52
C LEU A 21 -6.08 5.38 20.88
N ALA A 22 -6.83 5.01 21.90
CA ALA A 22 -8.09 5.68 22.25
C ALA A 22 -7.94 7.21 22.46
N PRO A 23 -6.94 7.72 23.19
CA PRO A 23 -6.73 9.16 23.38
C PRO A 23 -6.16 9.87 22.15
N LEU A 24 -5.58 9.14 21.17
CA LEU A 24 -4.95 9.71 19.97
C LEU A 24 -6.01 10.10 18.92
N LEU A 25 -6.85 11.09 19.25
CA LEU A 25 -7.99 11.47 18.42
C LEU A 25 -7.56 11.97 17.03
N GLU A 26 -6.57 12.87 16.98
CA GLU A 26 -6.06 13.44 15.72
C GLU A 26 -5.53 12.33 14.78
N PHE A 27 -4.70 11.43 15.30
CA PHE A 27 -4.18 10.29 14.53
C PHE A 27 -5.31 9.43 13.95
N ARG A 28 -6.31 9.06 14.77
CA ARG A 28 -7.42 8.21 14.34
C ARG A 28 -8.32 8.91 13.30
N GLN A 29 -8.55 10.20 13.46
CA GLN A 29 -9.32 11.00 12.50
C GLN A 29 -8.58 11.14 11.18
N GLU A 30 -7.29 11.48 11.19
CA GLU A 30 -6.46 11.58 9.99
C GLU A 30 -6.39 10.23 9.26
N PHE A 31 -6.16 9.13 10.00
CA PHE A 31 -6.16 7.78 9.45
C PHE A 31 -7.50 7.46 8.76
N ARG A 32 -8.62 7.81 9.39
CA ARG A 32 -9.96 7.61 8.83
C ARG A 32 -10.21 8.46 7.60
N ILE A 33 -9.81 9.73 7.60
CA ILE A 33 -9.94 10.64 6.46
C ILE A 33 -9.16 10.10 5.27
N LEU A 34 -7.88 9.74 5.47
CA LEU A 34 -7.05 9.17 4.41
C LEU A 34 -7.64 7.87 3.85
N GLY A 35 -8.18 7.00 4.70
CA GLY A 35 -8.85 5.79 4.27
C GLY A 35 -10.13 6.04 3.46
N LEU A 36 -10.90 7.08 3.79
CA LEU A 36 -12.14 7.46 3.08
C LEU A 36 -11.88 8.15 1.74
N LEU A 37 -10.76 8.84 1.57
CA LEU A 37 -10.38 9.45 0.29
C LEU A 37 -10.26 8.41 -0.82
N HIS A 38 -10.02 7.16 -0.45
CA HIS A 38 -9.96 6.07 -1.39
C HIS A 38 -10.95 4.96 -1.00
N LYS A 39 -12.14 5.01 -1.59
CA LYS A 39 -13.12 3.91 -1.49
C LYS A 39 -12.67 2.75 -2.40
N GLY A 40 -11.53 2.13 -2.09
CA GLY A 40 -11.06 0.91 -2.75
C GLY A 40 -12.06 -0.23 -2.52
N LYS A 41 -12.33 -1.00 -3.56
CA LYS A 41 -13.06 -2.26 -3.44
C LYS A 41 -12.04 -3.34 -3.03
N ALA A 42 -12.46 -4.36 -2.29
CA ALA A 42 -11.62 -5.52 -2.00
C ALA A 42 -11.00 -6.14 -3.27
N ALA A 43 -11.74 -6.10 -4.37
CA ALA A 43 -11.25 -6.49 -5.70
C ALA A 43 -10.00 -5.71 -6.15
N ASP A 44 -9.86 -4.44 -5.75
CA ASP A 44 -8.70 -3.62 -6.13
C ASP A 44 -7.41 -4.10 -5.45
N GLU A 45 -7.49 -4.62 -4.22
CA GLU A 45 -6.34 -5.21 -3.52
C GLU A 45 -5.88 -6.52 -4.15
N ASP A 46 -6.82 -7.39 -4.52
CA ASP A 46 -6.48 -8.67 -5.16
C ASP A 46 -5.87 -8.43 -6.56
N GLU A 47 -6.40 -7.46 -7.30
CA GLU A 47 -5.78 -7.01 -8.55
C GLU A 47 -4.37 -6.44 -8.34
N LEU A 48 -4.15 -5.69 -7.27
CA LEU A 48 -2.84 -5.15 -6.93
C LEU A 48 -1.84 -6.26 -6.57
N LYS A 49 -2.27 -7.25 -5.79
CA LYS A 49 -1.48 -8.43 -5.45
C LYS A 49 -1.16 -9.28 -6.69
N ALA A 50 -2.14 -9.45 -7.59
CA ALA A 50 -1.97 -10.16 -8.85
C ALA A 50 -0.98 -9.43 -9.78
N TRP A 51 -1.10 -8.10 -9.88
CA TRP A 51 -0.15 -7.28 -10.62
C TRP A 51 1.27 -7.38 -10.07
N ALA A 52 1.43 -7.31 -8.76
CA ALA A 52 2.74 -7.43 -8.13
C ALA A 52 3.43 -8.76 -8.46
N LYS A 53 2.66 -9.85 -8.56
CA LYS A 53 3.14 -11.18 -8.93
C LYS A 53 3.34 -11.40 -10.43
N SER A 54 2.84 -10.50 -11.29
CA SER A 54 2.95 -10.66 -12.74
C SER A 54 4.42 -10.59 -13.20
N PRO A 55 4.82 -11.33 -14.24
CA PRO A 55 6.22 -11.38 -14.68
C PRO A 55 6.66 -10.04 -15.27
N SER A 56 7.92 -9.70 -15.08
CA SER A 56 8.59 -8.59 -15.76
C SER A 56 8.90 -9.00 -17.19
N ILE A 57 8.53 -8.17 -18.16
CA ILE A 57 8.69 -8.44 -19.59
C ILE A 57 9.95 -7.75 -20.13
N PHE A 58 10.06 -6.44 -19.89
CA PHE A 58 11.14 -5.62 -20.46
C PHE A 58 12.45 -5.83 -19.74
N ARG A 59 12.43 -5.89 -18.42
CA ARG A 59 13.65 -6.03 -17.61
C ARG A 59 14.34 -7.39 -17.78
N LYS A 60 13.60 -8.48 -18.00
CA LYS A 60 14.14 -9.82 -18.21
C LYS A 60 14.77 -10.00 -19.59
N SER A 61 14.38 -9.23 -20.59
CA SER A 61 14.92 -9.31 -21.93
C SER A 61 16.23 -8.53 -22.06
N LEU A 62 17.30 -9.21 -22.45
CA LEU A 62 18.60 -8.59 -22.72
C LEU A 62 18.49 -7.53 -23.82
N PHE A 63 17.66 -7.79 -24.84
CA PHE A 63 17.40 -6.87 -25.93
C PHE A 63 16.91 -5.51 -25.42
N PHE A 64 15.84 -5.49 -24.59
CA PHE A 64 15.30 -4.24 -24.07
C PHE A 64 16.25 -3.54 -23.10
N ARG A 65 17.09 -4.27 -22.38
CA ARG A 65 18.13 -3.68 -21.52
C ARG A 65 19.22 -2.96 -22.29
N MET A 66 19.62 -3.49 -23.44
CA MET A 66 20.67 -2.93 -24.26
C MET A 66 20.16 -1.78 -25.15
N LEU A 67 18.88 -1.82 -25.54
CA LEU A 67 18.29 -0.93 -26.52
C LEU A 67 18.42 0.59 -26.19
N PRO A 68 18.12 1.06 -24.97
CA PRO A 68 18.30 2.48 -24.62
C PRO A 68 19.78 2.93 -24.70
N TRP A 69 20.72 2.05 -24.35
CA TRP A 69 22.14 2.34 -24.44
C TRP A 69 22.66 2.39 -25.88
N LEU A 70 22.14 1.48 -26.70
CA LEU A 70 22.49 1.45 -28.14
C LEU A 70 21.98 2.73 -28.81
N VAL A 71 20.74 3.13 -28.59
CA VAL A 71 20.18 4.35 -29.17
C VAL A 71 20.89 5.59 -28.66
N GLY A 72 21.12 5.69 -27.35
CA GLY A 72 21.87 6.81 -26.77
C GLY A 72 23.31 6.88 -27.27
N GLY A 73 23.99 5.75 -27.37
CA GLY A 73 25.33 5.66 -27.92
C GLY A 73 25.41 6.05 -29.41
N THR A 74 24.47 5.56 -30.23
CA THR A 74 24.39 5.93 -31.66
C THR A 74 24.18 7.44 -31.83
N ASN A 75 23.23 8.02 -31.08
CA ASN A 75 23.01 9.47 -31.12
C ASN A 75 24.27 10.27 -30.68
N ALA A 76 24.92 9.83 -29.60
CA ALA A 76 26.14 10.47 -29.12
C ALA A 76 27.27 10.44 -30.15
N VAL A 77 27.47 9.30 -30.83
CA VAL A 77 28.45 9.14 -31.90
C VAL A 77 28.09 10.04 -33.11
N CYS A 78 26.82 10.04 -33.53
CA CYS A 78 26.37 10.93 -34.62
C CYS A 78 26.62 12.40 -34.29
N ILE A 79 26.31 12.85 -33.09
CA ILE A 79 26.53 14.23 -32.63
C ILE A 79 28.05 14.55 -32.63
N ALA A 80 28.89 13.66 -32.12
CA ALA A 80 30.33 13.84 -32.10
C ALA A 80 30.92 13.96 -33.52
N LEU A 81 30.47 13.11 -34.46
CA LEU A 81 30.89 13.16 -35.85
C LEU A 81 30.41 14.46 -36.58
N ALA A 82 29.23 14.96 -36.23
CA ALA A 82 28.73 16.22 -36.76
C ALA A 82 29.53 17.44 -36.24
N ILE A 83 29.90 17.41 -34.95
CA ILE A 83 30.77 18.47 -34.36
C ILE A 83 32.16 18.45 -35.00
N ALA A 84 32.66 17.28 -35.40
CA ALA A 84 33.93 17.09 -36.09
C ALA A 84 33.86 17.41 -37.61
N ASP A 85 32.72 17.91 -38.10
CA ASP A 85 32.46 18.20 -39.55
C ASP A 85 32.64 16.98 -40.48
N ILE A 86 32.58 15.76 -39.94
CA ILE A 86 32.68 14.50 -40.70
C ILE A 86 31.36 14.17 -41.40
N ILE A 87 30.24 14.42 -40.73
CA ILE A 87 28.88 14.18 -41.26
C ILE A 87 28.05 15.45 -41.15
N PRO A 88 27.11 15.72 -42.10
CA PRO A 88 26.21 16.85 -41.98
C PRO A 88 25.20 16.64 -40.87
N ALA A 89 24.78 17.70 -40.19
CA ALA A 89 23.81 17.68 -39.10
C ALA A 89 22.45 17.07 -39.52
N SER A 90 22.10 17.08 -40.79
CA SER A 90 20.90 16.44 -41.34
C SER A 90 20.87 14.92 -41.14
N VAL A 91 22.06 14.28 -41.15
CA VAL A 91 22.17 12.83 -40.87
C VAL A 91 21.80 12.54 -39.40
N CYS A 92 22.25 13.39 -38.46
CA CYS A 92 21.87 13.24 -37.03
C CYS A 92 20.35 13.40 -36.88
N GLY A 93 19.73 14.37 -37.54
CA GLY A 93 18.31 14.57 -37.57
C GLY A 93 17.56 13.37 -38.14
N ALA A 94 18.04 12.81 -39.25
CA ALA A 94 17.45 11.62 -39.85
C ALA A 94 17.51 10.39 -38.92
N VAL A 95 18.65 10.13 -38.25
CA VAL A 95 18.81 9.05 -37.28
C VAL A 95 17.88 9.23 -36.09
N TRP A 96 17.78 10.45 -35.56
CA TRP A 96 16.86 10.77 -34.47
C TRP A 96 15.41 10.52 -34.89
N VAL A 97 14.97 10.96 -36.06
CA VAL A 97 13.62 10.73 -36.59
C VAL A 97 13.36 9.23 -36.74
N CYS A 98 14.31 8.45 -37.26
CA CYS A 98 14.19 6.99 -37.36
C CYS A 98 13.96 6.36 -35.98
N PHE A 99 14.66 6.78 -34.93
CA PHE A 99 14.46 6.25 -33.56
C PHE A 99 13.11 6.68 -32.98
N VAL A 100 12.63 7.90 -33.25
CA VAL A 100 11.26 8.32 -32.87
C VAL A 100 10.23 7.40 -33.49
N PHE A 101 10.31 7.12 -34.80
CA PHE A 101 9.39 6.19 -35.48
C PHE A 101 9.51 4.75 -34.94
N ALA A 102 10.73 4.27 -34.70
CA ALA A 102 10.94 2.96 -34.10
C ALA A 102 10.30 2.82 -32.71
N SER A 103 10.30 3.92 -31.91
CA SER A 103 9.69 3.91 -30.58
C SER A 103 8.17 3.67 -30.62
N PHE A 104 7.48 4.16 -31.66
CA PHE A 104 6.03 3.92 -31.82
C PHE A 104 5.65 2.44 -31.86
N SER A 105 6.54 1.56 -32.32
CA SER A 105 6.30 0.11 -32.34
C SER A 105 6.10 -0.48 -30.93
N PHE A 106 6.62 0.16 -29.91
CA PHE A 106 6.53 -0.26 -28.51
C PHE A 106 5.43 0.49 -27.74
N THR A 107 5.08 1.70 -28.18
CA THR A 107 4.14 2.60 -27.47
C THR A 107 2.78 1.94 -27.21
N GLY A 108 2.22 1.21 -28.15
CA GLY A 108 0.93 0.53 -27.96
C GLY A 108 0.92 -0.50 -26.82
N ARG A 109 2.04 -1.23 -26.65
CA ARG A 109 2.20 -2.20 -25.56
C ARG A 109 2.40 -1.49 -24.22
N ILE A 110 3.19 -0.42 -24.22
CA ILE A 110 3.45 0.41 -23.02
C ILE A 110 2.17 1.12 -22.58
N THR A 111 1.35 1.65 -23.51
CA THR A 111 0.06 2.28 -23.18
C THR A 111 -0.90 1.34 -22.49
N LYS A 112 -1.00 0.09 -22.95
CA LYS A 112 -1.83 -0.92 -22.29
C LYS A 112 -1.34 -1.21 -20.86
N MET A 113 -0.04 -1.29 -20.67
CA MET A 113 0.55 -1.47 -19.34
C MET A 113 0.30 -0.26 -18.43
N GLN A 114 0.45 0.95 -18.95
CA GLN A 114 0.23 2.19 -18.20
C GLN A 114 -1.24 2.35 -17.78
N ALA A 115 -2.20 2.03 -18.63
CA ALA A 115 -3.63 2.06 -18.28
C ALA A 115 -3.95 1.13 -17.09
N VAL A 116 -3.31 -0.05 -17.05
CA VAL A 116 -3.41 -0.99 -15.92
C VAL A 116 -2.71 -0.44 -14.67
N TYR A 117 -1.56 0.22 -14.82
CA TYR A 117 -0.78 0.74 -13.71
C TYR A 117 -1.38 2.01 -13.10
N GLY A 118 -1.92 2.91 -13.92
CA GLY A 118 -2.41 4.21 -13.45
C GLY A 118 -3.50 4.12 -12.37
N LYS A 119 -4.48 3.23 -12.55
CA LYS A 119 -5.52 2.97 -11.54
C LYS A 119 -4.92 2.42 -10.23
N LYS A 120 -3.94 1.52 -10.33
CA LYS A 120 -3.30 0.87 -9.19
C LYS A 120 -2.41 1.81 -8.39
N LEU A 121 -1.86 2.82 -9.06
CA LEU A 121 -1.02 3.84 -8.42
C LEU A 121 -1.82 4.81 -7.56
N GLN A 122 -3.01 5.20 -7.95
CA GLN A 122 -3.87 6.02 -7.09
C GLN A 122 -4.15 5.30 -5.76
N ILE A 123 -4.40 3.99 -5.82
CA ILE A 123 -4.58 3.13 -4.65
C ILE A 123 -3.31 3.13 -3.80
N LEU A 124 -2.15 2.89 -4.43
CA LEU A 124 -0.86 2.86 -3.75
C LEU A 124 -0.48 4.22 -3.15
N ALA A 125 -0.78 5.33 -3.81
CA ALA A 125 -0.50 6.66 -3.29
C ALA A 125 -1.27 6.95 -1.99
N THR A 126 -2.54 6.52 -1.92
CA THR A 126 -3.32 6.61 -0.68
C THR A 126 -2.73 5.74 0.42
N TYR A 127 -2.33 4.52 0.10
CA TYR A 127 -1.66 3.63 1.05
C TYR A 127 -0.31 4.18 1.51
N ALA A 128 0.42 4.89 0.66
CA ALA A 128 1.66 5.57 1.07
C ALA A 128 1.42 6.61 2.18
N ASN A 129 0.33 7.35 2.10
CA ASN A 129 0.00 8.35 3.12
C ASN A 129 -0.43 7.69 4.43
N LEU A 130 -1.24 6.62 4.37
CA LEU A 130 -1.61 5.82 5.54
C LEU A 130 -0.38 5.19 6.22
N LEU A 131 0.52 4.60 5.42
CA LEU A 131 1.75 4.00 5.93
C LEU A 131 2.65 5.05 6.58
N ARG A 132 2.79 6.23 5.97
CA ARG A 132 3.57 7.34 6.54
C ARG A 132 3.00 7.81 7.87
N LEU A 133 1.68 7.88 7.98
CA LEU A 133 1.02 8.24 9.22
C LEU A 133 1.34 7.22 10.34
N ILE A 134 1.29 5.91 10.02
CA ILE A 134 1.67 4.84 10.95
C ILE A 134 3.17 4.91 11.30
N GLU A 135 4.04 5.11 10.30
CA GLU A 135 5.50 5.22 10.49
C GLU A 135 5.88 6.32 11.47
N ASN A 136 5.23 7.48 11.34
CA ASN A 136 5.54 8.68 12.13
C ASN A 136 4.89 8.67 13.52
N GLN A 137 3.84 7.87 13.76
CA GLN A 137 3.18 7.84 15.07
C GLN A 137 4.08 7.15 16.11
N PRO A 138 4.51 7.82 17.17
CA PRO A 138 5.19 7.16 18.27
C PRO A 138 4.22 6.23 19.00
N VAL A 139 4.62 4.99 19.24
CA VAL A 139 3.81 3.95 19.89
C VAL A 139 4.66 3.17 20.90
N LYS A 140 4.02 2.63 21.95
CA LYS A 140 4.66 1.90 23.03
C LYS A 140 4.24 0.44 23.10
N SER A 141 2.95 0.14 22.87
CA SER A 141 2.43 -1.22 22.98
C SER A 141 3.10 -2.18 21.99
N HIS A 142 3.23 -3.43 22.41
CA HIS A 142 3.87 -4.48 21.62
C HIS A 142 3.20 -4.66 20.25
N VAL A 143 1.85 -4.72 20.22
CA VAL A 143 1.08 -4.94 19.00
C VAL A 143 1.28 -3.80 17.98
N LEU A 144 1.27 -2.54 18.43
CA LEU A 144 1.50 -1.40 17.54
C LEU A 144 2.94 -1.36 17.02
N ASN A 145 3.92 -1.69 17.86
CA ASN A 145 5.30 -1.82 17.43
C ASN A 145 5.48 -2.96 16.43
N GLU A 146 4.81 -4.09 16.62
CA GLU A 146 4.81 -5.21 15.66
C GLU A 146 4.27 -4.76 14.30
N VAL A 147 3.12 -4.06 14.26
CA VAL A 147 2.58 -3.48 13.02
C VAL A 147 3.60 -2.56 12.34
N LYS A 148 4.33 -1.73 13.11
CA LYS A 148 5.41 -0.88 12.58
C LYS A 148 6.56 -1.69 11.99
N THR A 149 6.91 -2.85 12.56
CA THR A 149 7.95 -3.71 11.97
C THR A 149 7.55 -4.29 10.60
N TRP A 150 6.25 -4.45 10.36
CA TRP A 150 5.76 -4.94 9.07
C TRP A 150 5.94 -3.94 7.92
N ILE A 151 6.01 -2.65 8.24
CA ILE A 151 6.19 -1.55 7.27
C ILE A 151 7.61 -0.98 7.25
N GLY A 152 8.41 -1.29 8.28
CA GLY A 152 9.82 -0.97 8.34
C GLY A 152 10.63 -1.92 7.46
N GLY A 153 11.28 -1.40 6.42
CA GLY A 153 12.23 -2.17 5.60
C GLY A 153 13.67 -1.94 6.05
N GLU A 154 14.56 -2.90 5.78
CA GLU A 154 16.00 -2.78 6.11
C GLU A 154 16.68 -1.56 5.46
N LYS A 155 16.21 -1.15 4.29
CA LYS A 155 16.82 -0.08 3.48
C LYS A 155 15.96 1.16 3.34
N GLN A 156 14.63 1.02 3.33
CA GLN A 156 13.69 2.13 3.12
C GLN A 156 12.34 1.79 3.73
N THR A 157 11.58 2.82 4.17
CA THR A 157 10.22 2.66 4.67
C THR A 157 9.25 2.32 3.52
N ALA A 158 8.12 1.71 3.86
CA ALA A 158 7.08 1.34 2.90
C ALA A 158 6.55 2.59 2.17
N SER A 159 6.29 3.67 2.91
CA SER A 159 5.78 4.93 2.35
C SER A 159 6.74 5.53 1.32
N HIS A 160 8.04 5.56 1.61
CA HIS A 160 9.06 6.06 0.69
C HIS A 160 9.19 5.19 -0.57
N SER A 161 9.10 3.86 -0.40
CA SER A 161 9.15 2.92 -1.53
C SER A 161 7.98 3.13 -2.50
N ILE A 162 6.76 3.34 -1.98
CA ILE A 162 5.58 3.62 -2.81
C ILE A 162 5.69 5.01 -3.46
N GLN A 163 6.17 6.03 -2.75
CA GLN A 163 6.40 7.35 -3.36
C GLN A 163 7.40 7.32 -4.51
N ARG A 164 8.44 6.49 -4.39
CA ARG A 164 9.37 6.29 -5.50
C ARG A 164 8.67 5.70 -6.72
N LEU A 165 7.75 4.74 -6.54
CA LEU A 165 6.94 4.22 -7.63
C LEU A 165 6.07 5.31 -8.25
N SER A 166 5.39 6.13 -7.45
CA SER A 166 4.58 7.25 -7.93
C SER A 166 5.41 8.19 -8.81
N LYS A 167 6.60 8.60 -8.35
CA LYS A 167 7.51 9.43 -9.16
C LYS A 167 7.91 8.80 -10.49
N LEU A 168 8.18 7.48 -10.49
CA LEU A 168 8.51 6.78 -11.74
C LEU A 168 7.37 6.81 -12.76
N MET A 169 6.14 6.83 -12.27
CA MET A 169 4.96 6.88 -13.13
C MET A 169 4.67 8.30 -13.59
N ASP A 170 4.83 9.30 -12.72
CA ASP A 170 4.74 10.71 -13.11
C ASP A 170 5.78 11.04 -14.19
N GLU A 171 6.99 10.48 -14.07
CA GLU A 171 8.01 10.58 -15.11
C GLU A 171 7.57 9.90 -16.41
N LEU A 172 6.92 8.74 -16.35
CA LEU A 172 6.39 8.06 -17.52
C LEU A 172 5.28 8.87 -18.20
N ASP A 173 4.45 9.59 -17.43
CA ASP A 173 3.35 10.41 -17.94
C ASP A 173 3.82 11.64 -18.74
N GLN A 174 5.10 12.05 -18.63
CA GLN A 174 5.68 13.11 -19.47
C GLN A 174 5.64 12.79 -20.96
N ARG A 175 5.51 11.51 -21.33
CA ARG A 175 5.31 11.08 -22.71
C ARG A 175 4.04 11.62 -23.38
N ASN A 176 3.05 12.04 -22.58
CA ASN A 176 1.80 12.61 -23.09
C ASN A 176 2.01 13.98 -23.76
N ASN A 177 3.16 14.62 -23.53
CA ASN A 177 3.59 15.76 -24.29
C ASN A 177 4.36 15.29 -25.55
N ALA A 178 3.80 15.54 -26.74
CA ALA A 178 4.36 15.05 -28.00
C ALA A 178 5.81 15.53 -28.25
N PHE A 179 6.14 16.76 -27.84
CA PHE A 179 7.49 17.32 -27.98
C PHE A 179 8.50 16.60 -27.06
N MET A 180 8.12 16.42 -25.78
CA MET A 180 8.94 15.66 -24.82
C MET A 180 9.06 14.19 -25.22
N TYR A 181 7.98 13.61 -25.75
CA TYR A 181 8.01 12.24 -26.29
C TYR A 181 9.08 12.09 -27.38
N ALA A 182 9.04 12.97 -28.39
CA ALA A 182 9.97 12.90 -29.51
C ALA A 182 11.45 13.08 -29.06
N ILE A 183 11.73 14.02 -28.18
CA ILE A 183 13.08 14.24 -27.65
C ILE A 183 13.54 13.03 -26.84
N LEU A 184 12.77 12.62 -25.82
CA LEU A 184 13.20 11.59 -24.87
C LEU A 184 13.30 10.21 -25.52
N ASN A 185 12.33 9.85 -26.39
CA ASN A 185 12.35 8.54 -27.04
C ASN A 185 13.30 8.50 -28.24
N GLY A 186 13.40 9.58 -29.02
CA GLY A 186 14.36 9.67 -30.11
C GLY A 186 15.83 9.62 -29.66
N LEU A 187 16.12 10.14 -28.47
CA LEU A 187 17.49 10.14 -27.92
C LEU A 187 17.82 8.90 -27.08
N PHE A 188 16.89 8.37 -26.28
CA PHE A 188 17.23 7.42 -25.23
C PHE A 188 16.25 6.26 -25.08
N PHE A 189 15.20 6.13 -25.90
CA PHE A 189 14.09 5.20 -25.66
C PHE A 189 13.58 5.27 -24.20
N TRP A 190 13.28 6.50 -23.78
CA TRP A 190 12.92 6.83 -22.41
C TRP A 190 11.79 6.00 -21.82
N GLU A 191 10.73 5.73 -22.58
CA GLU A 191 9.61 4.90 -22.15
C GLU A 191 10.05 3.50 -21.70
N ILE A 192 10.90 2.83 -22.50
CA ILE A 192 11.41 1.49 -22.20
C ILE A 192 12.23 1.55 -20.90
N ARG A 193 13.05 2.58 -20.75
CA ARG A 193 13.85 2.77 -19.54
C ARG A 193 12.97 2.96 -18.30
N GLN A 194 11.90 3.77 -18.39
CA GLN A 194 10.99 3.98 -17.27
C GLN A 194 10.22 2.71 -16.90
N ILE A 195 9.70 1.96 -17.87
CA ILE A 195 9.05 0.68 -17.62
C ILE A 195 10.00 -0.31 -16.93
N MET A 196 11.26 -0.39 -17.36
CA MET A 196 12.24 -1.25 -16.69
C MET A 196 12.52 -0.82 -15.24
N ARG A 197 12.48 0.49 -14.93
CA ARG A 197 12.61 1.00 -13.56
C ARG A 197 11.40 0.61 -12.70
N ILE A 198 10.19 0.70 -13.27
CA ILE A 198 8.95 0.26 -12.62
C ILE A 198 8.94 -1.24 -12.38
N GLU A 199 9.34 -2.05 -13.37
CA GLU A 199 9.49 -3.50 -13.20
C GLU A 199 10.56 -3.82 -12.13
N GLY A 200 11.64 -3.05 -12.07
CA GLY A 200 12.66 -3.19 -11.02
C GLY A 200 12.13 -2.90 -9.62
N TRP A 201 11.30 -1.89 -9.48
CA TRP A 201 10.60 -1.61 -8.23
C TRP A 201 9.69 -2.78 -7.86
N LYS A 202 8.91 -3.29 -8.81
CA LYS A 202 8.02 -4.43 -8.61
C LYS A 202 8.78 -5.68 -8.15
N GLU A 203 9.89 -6.02 -8.81
CA GLU A 203 10.71 -7.17 -8.41
C GLU A 203 11.27 -7.04 -6.99
N GLN A 204 11.57 -5.82 -6.57
CA GLN A 204 12.13 -5.55 -5.24
C GLN A 204 11.08 -5.60 -4.13
N TYR A 205 9.86 -5.12 -4.39
CA TYR A 205 8.87 -4.87 -3.33
C TYR A 205 7.59 -5.70 -3.45
N ALA A 206 7.44 -6.54 -4.50
CA ALA A 206 6.24 -7.35 -4.70
C ALA A 206 5.94 -8.29 -3.52
N SER A 207 6.97 -8.83 -2.86
CA SER A 207 6.84 -9.70 -1.68
C SER A 207 6.42 -8.95 -0.43
N GLU A 208 6.80 -7.67 -0.31
CA GLU A 208 6.49 -6.83 0.86
C GLU A 208 5.08 -6.24 0.82
N LEU A 209 4.54 -6.03 -0.39
CA LEU A 209 3.27 -5.37 -0.58
C LEU A 209 2.09 -5.99 0.21
N PRO A 210 1.90 -7.34 0.25
CA PRO A 210 0.86 -7.94 1.07
C PRO A 210 1.02 -7.62 2.56
N ARG A 211 2.26 -7.55 3.05
CA ARG A 211 2.58 -7.23 4.44
C ARG A 211 2.22 -5.79 4.80
N TRP A 212 2.49 -4.85 3.89
CA TRP A 212 2.08 -3.44 4.05
C TRP A 212 0.56 -3.27 4.09
N LEU A 213 -0.17 -3.97 3.22
CA LEU A 213 -1.64 -3.95 3.22
C LEU A 213 -2.20 -4.55 4.51
N THR A 214 -1.60 -5.64 4.99
CA THR A 214 -1.99 -6.26 6.27
C THR A 214 -1.76 -5.30 7.44
N ALA A 215 -0.65 -4.55 7.45
CA ALA A 215 -0.37 -3.54 8.48
C ALA A 215 -1.46 -2.46 8.53
N ILE A 216 -1.86 -1.94 7.36
CA ILE A 216 -2.95 -0.95 7.25
C ILE A 216 -4.26 -1.54 7.80
N ALA A 217 -4.62 -2.77 7.40
CA ALA A 217 -5.85 -3.42 7.86
C ALA A 217 -5.86 -3.67 9.38
N HIS A 218 -4.72 -4.06 9.95
CA HIS A 218 -4.58 -4.21 11.40
C HIS A 218 -4.73 -2.87 12.12
N MET A 219 -4.10 -1.81 11.62
CA MET A 219 -4.23 -0.47 12.18
C MET A 219 -5.68 0.04 12.10
N ASP A 220 -6.38 -0.18 10.98
CA ASP A 220 -7.78 0.21 10.81
C ASP A 220 -8.69 -0.49 11.83
N ALA A 221 -8.49 -1.80 12.02
CA ALA A 221 -9.23 -2.56 13.03
C ALA A 221 -8.98 -2.04 14.45
N LEU A 222 -7.72 -1.75 14.80
CA LEU A 222 -7.37 -1.20 16.11
C LEU A 222 -7.90 0.22 16.31
N CYS A 223 -7.84 1.08 15.29
CA CYS A 223 -8.42 2.43 15.32
C CYS A 223 -9.94 2.39 15.47
N SER A 224 -10.63 1.42 14.86
CA SER A 224 -12.06 1.23 15.00
C SER A 224 -12.44 0.85 16.43
N LEU A 225 -11.72 -0.08 17.04
CA LEU A 225 -11.91 -0.46 18.45
C LEU A 225 -11.55 0.69 19.40
N ALA A 226 -10.48 1.43 19.11
CA ALA A 226 -10.07 2.59 19.90
C ALA A 226 -11.10 3.73 19.83
N THR A 227 -11.76 3.89 18.67
CA THR A 227 -12.87 4.85 18.53
C THR A 227 -14.09 4.44 19.35
N PHE A 228 -14.40 3.14 19.37
CA PHE A 228 -15.44 2.60 20.23
C PHE A 228 -15.12 2.85 21.71
N ALA A 229 -13.91 2.52 22.15
CA ALA A 229 -13.47 2.70 23.52
C ALA A 229 -13.49 4.19 23.95
N TYR A 230 -13.07 5.09 23.06
CA TYR A 230 -13.12 6.54 23.30
C TYR A 230 -14.54 7.06 23.48
N ASN A 231 -15.49 6.57 22.69
CA ASN A 231 -16.89 7.00 22.75
C ASN A 231 -17.67 6.36 23.91
N HIS A 232 -17.11 5.31 24.53
CA HIS A 232 -17.72 4.59 25.64
C HIS A 232 -16.73 4.44 26.81
N PRO A 233 -16.34 5.55 27.45
CA PRO A 233 -15.32 5.52 28.52
C PRO A 233 -15.79 4.78 29.77
N ASP A 234 -17.08 4.59 29.91
CA ASP A 234 -17.75 3.85 30.99
C ASP A 234 -17.79 2.33 30.79
N TYR A 235 -17.39 1.83 29.59
CA TYR A 235 -17.36 0.41 29.31
C TYR A 235 -16.06 -0.24 29.77
N SER A 236 -16.21 -1.42 30.37
CA SER A 236 -15.05 -2.20 30.85
C SER A 236 -14.43 -3.05 29.77
N TYR A 237 -13.10 -3.17 29.82
CA TYR A 237 -12.41 -4.17 29.02
C TYR A 237 -12.58 -5.55 29.66
N PRO A 238 -12.89 -6.61 28.89
CA PRO A 238 -13.07 -7.95 29.44
C PRO A 238 -11.77 -8.49 30.02
N VAL A 239 -11.86 -9.14 31.17
CA VAL A 239 -10.76 -9.86 31.80
C VAL A 239 -10.87 -11.34 31.45
N ILE A 240 -9.84 -11.90 30.85
CA ILE A 240 -9.82 -13.30 30.45
C ILE A 240 -9.41 -14.16 31.65
N ALA A 241 -10.36 -14.96 32.13
CA ALA A 241 -10.10 -15.86 33.24
C ALA A 241 -9.11 -16.97 32.86
N THR A 242 -8.25 -17.34 33.83
CA THR A 242 -7.27 -18.44 33.66
C THR A 242 -7.82 -19.79 34.11
N ARG A 243 -9.00 -19.79 34.77
CA ARG A 243 -9.66 -20.99 35.29
C ARG A 243 -10.63 -21.58 34.26
N SER A 244 -11.25 -22.74 34.65
CA SER A 244 -12.33 -23.33 33.87
C SER A 244 -13.44 -22.32 33.60
N PHE A 245 -14.25 -22.57 32.56
CA PHE A 245 -15.28 -21.66 32.05
C PHE A 245 -15.97 -20.85 33.16
N CYS A 246 -15.87 -19.52 33.03
CA CYS A 246 -16.52 -18.55 33.88
C CYS A 246 -16.99 -17.38 32.96
N LEU A 247 -18.26 -17.00 33.10
CA LEU A 247 -18.78 -15.77 32.48
C LEU A 247 -19.45 -14.96 33.59
N ARG A 248 -18.81 -13.90 34.01
CA ARG A 248 -19.34 -12.97 35.00
C ARG A 248 -19.37 -11.58 34.44
N ALA A 249 -20.50 -10.94 34.50
CA ALA A 249 -20.67 -9.55 34.10
C ALA A 249 -21.72 -8.88 34.99
N GLU A 250 -21.46 -7.63 35.37
CA GLU A 250 -22.35 -6.75 36.09
C GLU A 250 -22.85 -5.67 35.13
N ASP A 251 -24.14 -5.37 35.13
CA ASP A 251 -24.75 -4.33 34.27
C ASP A 251 -24.44 -4.55 32.77
N MET A 252 -24.48 -5.80 32.31
CA MET A 252 -24.16 -6.17 30.93
C MET A 252 -25.28 -5.74 29.98
N GLY A 253 -24.95 -4.95 29.01
CA GLY A 253 -25.85 -4.49 27.96
C GLY A 253 -25.27 -4.73 26.55
N HIS A 254 -26.13 -4.67 25.54
CA HIS A 254 -25.70 -4.79 24.15
C HIS A 254 -24.94 -3.53 23.71
N PRO A 255 -23.66 -3.62 23.30
CA PRO A 255 -22.79 -2.45 23.10
C PRO A 255 -23.21 -1.53 21.95
N LEU A 256 -24.02 -2.01 21.00
CA LEU A 256 -24.52 -1.25 19.85
C LEU A 256 -25.98 -0.81 20.00
N MET A 257 -26.62 -1.11 21.13
CA MET A 257 -27.99 -0.69 21.40
C MET A 257 -27.98 0.75 21.95
N ASN A 258 -29.02 1.53 21.63
CA ASN A 258 -29.21 2.85 22.22
C ASN A 258 -29.25 2.73 23.74
N ARG A 259 -28.44 3.53 24.46
CA ARG A 259 -28.28 3.49 25.91
C ARG A 259 -29.61 3.60 26.67
N ASP A 260 -30.51 4.47 26.21
CA ASP A 260 -31.81 4.73 26.86
C ASP A 260 -32.79 3.56 26.69
N LYS A 261 -32.54 2.67 25.71
CA LYS A 261 -33.36 1.51 25.39
C LYS A 261 -32.74 0.19 25.79
N CYS A 262 -31.47 0.19 26.20
CA CYS A 262 -30.72 -1.02 26.54
C CYS A 262 -31.08 -1.46 27.96
N VAL A 263 -31.79 -2.56 28.07
CA VAL A 263 -31.98 -3.24 29.36
C VAL A 263 -30.69 -3.98 29.69
N ARG A 264 -30.13 -3.71 30.86
CA ARG A 264 -28.90 -4.31 31.35
C ARG A 264 -29.19 -5.35 32.38
N ASN A 265 -28.42 -6.43 32.41
CA ASN A 265 -28.60 -7.53 33.30
C ASN A 265 -27.25 -8.05 33.82
N ASP A 266 -27.27 -8.60 35.02
CA ASP A 266 -26.13 -9.29 35.58
C ASP A 266 -26.11 -10.74 35.12
N ILE A 267 -24.93 -11.27 34.85
CA ILE A 267 -24.71 -12.68 34.51
C ILE A 267 -23.58 -13.22 35.36
N ASP A 268 -23.84 -14.35 36.01
CA ASP A 268 -22.86 -15.13 36.77
C ASP A 268 -22.97 -16.60 36.44
N ILE A 269 -21.99 -17.16 35.68
CA ILE A 269 -21.97 -18.56 35.27
C ILE A 269 -20.58 -19.11 35.60
N GLU A 270 -20.48 -19.86 36.70
CA GLU A 270 -19.18 -20.35 37.19
C GLU A 270 -18.99 -21.88 37.08
N LYS A 271 -20.04 -22.67 36.83
CA LYS A 271 -19.99 -24.13 36.90
C LYS A 271 -20.42 -24.83 35.62
N ARG A 272 -19.75 -25.93 35.28
CA ARG A 272 -20.15 -26.89 34.24
C ARG A 272 -20.72 -28.17 34.83
N PRO A 273 -21.66 -28.84 34.17
CA PRO A 273 -22.40 -28.42 32.97
C PRO A 273 -23.46 -27.36 33.32
N PHE A 274 -23.68 -26.40 32.43
CA PHE A 274 -24.77 -25.43 32.60
C PHE A 274 -25.64 -25.41 31.36
N PHE A 275 -26.91 -25.16 31.61
CA PHE A 275 -27.91 -24.93 30.59
C PHE A 275 -28.72 -23.72 31.02
N ILE A 276 -28.77 -22.70 30.16
CA ILE A 276 -29.49 -21.44 30.44
C ILE A 276 -30.58 -21.30 29.40
N ILE A 277 -31.82 -21.16 29.87
CA ILE A 277 -32.97 -20.80 29.04
C ILE A 277 -33.23 -19.31 29.24
N ILE A 278 -33.11 -18.52 28.18
CA ILE A 278 -33.50 -17.11 28.20
C ILE A 278 -34.89 -17.03 27.61
N THR A 279 -35.87 -16.62 28.42
CA THR A 279 -37.24 -16.38 28.00
C THR A 279 -37.44 -14.86 27.95
N GLY A 280 -37.98 -14.36 26.81
CA GLY A 280 -38.34 -12.96 26.63
C GLY A 280 -39.75 -12.67 27.08
#